data_fe5d1f64d42ff7e38fa9882b635bbaf7
#
_entry.id   fe5d1f64d42ff7e38fa9882b635bbaf7
#
_cell.length_a   1.000
_cell.length_b   1.000
_cell.length_c   1.000
_cell.angle_alpha   90.00
_cell.angle_beta   90.00
_cell.angle_gamma   90.00
#
_symmetry.space_group_name_H-M   'P 1'
#
loop_
_entity.id
_entity.type
_entity.pdbx_description
1 polymer ?
#
loop_
_entity_poly.entity_id
_entity_poly.type
_entity_poly.pdbx_seq_one_letter_code
_entity_poly.pdbx_strand_id
1 'polypeptide(L)'
;MSNLLKGNEIKEFKENGAVLIKGKFNISWIEKLKKGIKKAKDNPSPRFVNHTKDKKLPGYYEDFWTWELHEEFKDFVFNSPTPKIAAELLGAKKINLVMDNWFFREAGSRSSPPFHHDISYFDFEGSMCVLWIPLESIKKEDGIAWVKGSHLWNKLFLRTRFNDGHRVDGEAGIVNGKKYELTPSILENKDDYEFLQWDLEVGDCIYFDIRTLHGGLNTVTPKKDVHRYT
;
A
#
# COMPACT_ATOMS: atom_id res chain seq x y z
N MET A 1 17.72 21.69 8.57
CA MET A 1 16.52 21.56 7.71
C MET A 1 15.33 21.32 8.64
N SER A 2 14.21 22.03 8.45
CA SER A 2 13.01 21.80 9.25
C SER A 2 12.42 20.43 8.97
N ASN A 3 11.90 19.75 10.00
CA ASN A 3 11.19 18.49 9.84
C ASN A 3 9.90 18.70 9.04
N LEU A 4 9.55 17.73 8.21
CA LEU A 4 8.26 17.69 7.51
C LEU A 4 7.15 17.14 8.41
N LEU A 5 7.51 16.24 9.34
CA LEU A 5 6.59 15.57 10.23
C LEU A 5 6.56 16.21 11.62
N LYS A 6 5.40 16.07 12.25
CA LYS A 6 5.21 16.39 13.67
C LYS A 6 5.64 15.18 14.51
N GLY A 7 6.05 15.44 15.76
CA GLY A 7 6.50 14.36 16.65
C GLY A 7 5.43 13.29 16.92
N ASN A 8 4.15 13.67 16.94
CA ASN A 8 3.05 12.74 17.11
C ASN A 8 2.88 11.80 15.89
N GLU A 9 3.11 12.28 14.65
CA GLU A 9 3.01 11.44 13.44
C GLU A 9 4.07 10.34 13.45
N ILE A 10 5.30 10.66 13.88
CA ILE A 10 6.38 9.67 14.04
C ILE A 10 6.05 8.67 15.15
N LYS A 11 5.47 9.13 16.25
CA LYS A 11 5.05 8.28 17.37
C LYS A 11 3.94 7.32 16.93
N GLU A 12 2.91 7.82 16.27
CA GLU A 12 1.81 7.00 15.75
C GLU A 12 2.29 5.92 14.78
N PHE A 13 3.20 6.26 13.86
CA PHE A 13 3.80 5.27 12.97
C PHE A 13 4.49 4.14 13.75
N LYS A 14 5.28 4.48 14.76
CA LYS A 14 6.03 3.50 15.56
C LYS A 14 5.16 2.64 16.45
N GLU A 15 4.11 3.20 17.03
CA GLU A 15 3.23 2.50 17.98
C GLU A 15 2.12 1.73 17.28
N ASN A 16 1.54 2.32 16.23
CA ASN A 16 0.36 1.78 15.58
C ASN A 16 0.67 0.99 14.29
N GLY A 17 1.84 1.21 13.69
CA GLY A 17 2.25 0.57 12.43
C GLY A 17 1.77 1.27 11.18
N ALA A 18 0.85 2.24 11.30
CA ALA A 18 0.41 3.10 10.21
C ALA A 18 0.05 4.48 10.72
N VAL A 19 0.19 5.50 9.88
CA VAL A 19 -0.10 6.90 10.22
C VAL A 19 -0.67 7.65 9.02
N LEU A 20 -1.69 8.46 9.27
CA LEU A 20 -2.22 9.45 8.33
C LEU A 20 -1.35 10.71 8.36
N ILE A 21 -0.87 11.13 7.20
CA ILE A 21 -0.13 12.38 7.00
C ILE A 21 -0.92 13.28 6.05
N LYS A 22 -1.39 14.42 6.58
CA LYS A 22 -2.31 15.29 5.85
C LYS A 22 -1.59 16.34 5.00
N GLY A 23 -2.07 16.54 3.77
CA GLY A 23 -1.77 17.70 2.92
C GLY A 23 -0.29 17.85 2.55
N LYS A 24 0.49 16.77 2.47
CA LYS A 24 1.91 16.84 2.12
C LYS A 24 2.17 16.90 0.62
N PHE A 25 1.22 16.45 -0.18
CA PHE A 25 1.33 16.45 -1.62
C PHE A 25 0.38 17.49 -2.21
N ASN A 26 0.95 18.50 -2.85
CA ASN A 26 0.14 19.48 -3.58
C ASN A 26 -0.51 18.87 -4.83
N ILE A 27 -1.50 19.56 -5.39
CA ILE A 27 -2.26 19.07 -6.53
C ILE A 27 -1.39 18.74 -7.75
N SER A 28 -0.26 19.43 -7.93
CA SER A 28 0.62 19.18 -9.08
C SER A 28 1.29 17.80 -9.02
N TRP A 29 1.58 17.26 -7.83
CA TRP A 29 2.06 15.91 -7.66
C TRP A 29 0.98 14.88 -7.97
N ILE A 30 -0.24 15.13 -7.55
CA ILE A 30 -1.39 14.25 -7.81
C ILE A 30 -1.67 14.17 -9.31
N GLU A 31 -1.73 15.30 -9.99
CA GLU A 31 -1.94 15.35 -11.44
C GLU A 31 -0.78 14.69 -12.22
N LYS A 32 0.44 14.84 -11.73
CA LYS A 32 1.61 14.14 -12.30
C LYS A 32 1.47 12.63 -12.17
N LEU A 33 1.11 12.11 -11.00
CA LEU A 33 0.87 10.68 -10.80
C LEU A 33 -0.27 10.15 -11.68
N LYS A 34 -1.39 10.87 -11.77
CA LYS A 34 -2.52 10.51 -12.68
C LYS A 34 -2.07 10.43 -14.13
N LYS A 35 -1.26 11.39 -14.57
CA LYS A 35 -0.69 11.38 -15.92
C LYS A 35 0.22 10.17 -16.13
N GLY A 36 1.06 9.83 -15.13
CA GLY A 36 1.92 8.65 -15.15
C GLY A 36 1.11 7.35 -15.26
N ILE A 37 0.07 7.19 -14.43
CA ILE A 37 -0.81 6.01 -14.45
C ILE A 37 -1.50 5.87 -15.82
N LYS A 38 -2.00 6.97 -16.38
CA LYS A 38 -2.60 6.94 -17.72
C LYS A 38 -1.61 6.43 -18.76
N LYS A 39 -0.37 6.95 -18.78
CA LYS A 39 0.67 6.50 -19.71
C LYS A 39 1.04 5.03 -19.52
N ALA A 40 1.20 4.60 -18.25
CA ALA A 40 1.52 3.23 -17.91
C ALA A 40 0.39 2.25 -18.29
N LYS A 41 -0.87 2.66 -18.12
CA LYS A 41 -2.03 1.88 -18.57
C LYS A 41 -2.08 1.72 -20.09
N ASP A 42 -1.74 2.79 -20.83
CA ASP A 42 -1.69 2.76 -22.30
C ASP A 42 -0.50 1.93 -22.82
N ASN A 43 0.60 1.83 -22.05
CA ASN A 43 1.81 1.07 -22.38
C ASN A 43 2.29 0.29 -21.14
N PRO A 44 1.59 -0.79 -20.77
CA PRO A 44 1.88 -1.55 -19.55
C PRO A 44 3.24 -2.25 -19.63
N SER A 45 3.89 -2.41 -18.48
CA SER A 45 5.13 -3.17 -18.38
C SER A 45 4.85 -4.69 -18.49
N PRO A 46 5.89 -5.51 -18.67
CA PRO A 46 5.74 -6.98 -18.60
C PRO A 46 5.25 -7.50 -17.25
N ARG A 47 5.24 -6.65 -16.21
CA ARG A 47 4.80 -6.98 -14.85
C ARG A 47 3.36 -6.58 -14.55
N PHE A 48 2.68 -5.96 -15.52
CA PHE A 48 1.28 -5.57 -15.41
C PHE A 48 0.36 -6.74 -15.08
N VAL A 49 -0.51 -6.54 -14.12
CA VAL A 49 -1.49 -7.55 -13.66
C VAL A 49 -2.90 -6.99 -13.70
N ASN A 50 -3.82 -7.78 -14.24
CA ASN A 50 -5.25 -7.58 -14.02
C ASN A 50 -5.74 -8.60 -12.99
N HIS A 51 -6.11 -8.12 -11.81
CA HIS A 51 -6.65 -8.95 -10.73
C HIS A 51 -8.09 -9.41 -10.94
N THR A 52 -8.79 -8.87 -11.94
CA THR A 52 -10.15 -9.29 -12.30
C THR A 52 -10.10 -10.48 -13.23
N LYS A 53 -10.60 -11.64 -12.79
CA LYS A 53 -10.58 -12.89 -13.58
C LYS A 53 -11.44 -12.79 -14.85
N ASP A 54 -12.68 -12.29 -14.69
CA ASP A 54 -13.59 -12.12 -15.82
C ASP A 54 -13.36 -10.76 -16.49
N LYS A 55 -12.79 -10.79 -17.67
CA LYS A 55 -12.50 -9.59 -18.47
C LYS A 55 -13.73 -8.78 -18.89
N LYS A 56 -14.93 -9.29 -18.68
CA LYS A 56 -16.19 -8.56 -18.93
C LYS A 56 -16.61 -7.70 -17.73
N LEU A 57 -15.99 -7.91 -16.57
CA LEU A 57 -16.24 -7.13 -15.37
C LEU A 57 -15.24 -5.97 -15.29
N PRO A 58 -15.62 -4.87 -14.58
CA PRO A 58 -14.73 -3.77 -14.30
C PRO A 58 -13.40 -4.23 -13.68
N GLY A 59 -12.30 -3.75 -14.22
CA GLY A 59 -10.97 -4.23 -13.90
C GLY A 59 -10.42 -3.68 -12.58
N TYR A 60 -9.46 -4.43 -12.05
CA TYR A 60 -8.55 -4.00 -11.01
C TYR A 60 -7.13 -4.30 -11.47
N TYR A 61 -6.38 -3.24 -11.75
CA TYR A 61 -5.08 -3.29 -12.41
C TYR A 61 -3.98 -2.84 -11.48
N GLU A 62 -2.80 -3.40 -11.69
CA GLU A 62 -1.57 -3.09 -10.99
C GLU A 62 -0.37 -3.23 -11.93
N ASP A 63 0.66 -2.41 -11.74
CA ASP A 63 1.95 -2.55 -12.39
C ASP A 63 3.07 -2.12 -11.44
N PHE A 64 4.25 -2.73 -11.58
CA PHE A 64 5.38 -2.65 -10.65
C PHE A 64 6.64 -2.12 -11.31
N TRP A 65 7.53 -1.48 -10.52
CA TRP A 65 8.81 -0.90 -10.98
C TRP A 65 8.64 0.01 -12.19
N THR A 66 7.61 0.85 -12.13
CA THR A 66 7.23 1.71 -13.26
C THR A 66 7.96 3.04 -13.26
N TRP A 67 8.62 3.42 -12.17
CA TRP A 67 9.40 4.66 -12.05
C TRP A 67 10.58 4.72 -13.04
N GLU A 68 11.15 3.58 -13.44
CA GLU A 68 12.21 3.52 -14.45
C GLU A 68 11.70 3.80 -15.86
N LEU A 69 10.41 3.56 -16.11
CA LEU A 69 9.78 3.64 -17.42
C LEU A 69 9.10 4.98 -17.67
N HIS A 70 8.71 5.69 -16.60
CA HIS A 70 7.90 6.90 -16.69
C HIS A 70 8.50 8.04 -15.86
N GLU A 71 8.84 9.15 -16.53
CA GLU A 71 9.43 10.33 -15.88
C GLU A 71 8.51 10.93 -14.79
N GLU A 72 7.20 10.79 -14.92
CA GLU A 72 6.23 11.24 -13.92
C GLU A 72 6.45 10.54 -12.57
N PHE A 73 6.67 9.23 -12.58
CA PHE A 73 6.93 8.43 -11.39
C PHE A 73 8.34 8.66 -10.87
N LYS A 74 9.33 8.69 -11.77
CA LYS A 74 10.72 8.98 -11.42
C LYS A 74 10.85 10.32 -10.70
N ASP A 75 10.23 11.37 -11.23
CA ASP A 75 10.24 12.68 -10.60
C ASP A 75 9.54 12.65 -9.22
N PHE A 76 8.42 11.93 -9.11
CA PHE A 76 7.73 11.79 -7.84
C PHE A 76 8.59 11.09 -6.78
N VAL A 77 9.16 9.92 -7.06
CA VAL A 77 9.91 9.15 -6.07
C VAL A 77 11.18 9.84 -5.59
N PHE A 78 11.82 10.66 -6.43
CA PHE A 78 13.08 11.32 -6.07
C PHE A 78 12.92 12.78 -5.61
N ASN A 79 11.95 13.51 -6.10
CA ASN A 79 11.85 14.96 -5.91
C ASN A 79 10.62 15.40 -5.09
N SER A 80 9.66 14.50 -4.81
CA SER A 80 8.53 14.80 -3.93
C SER A 80 8.96 14.81 -2.45
N PRO A 81 8.06 15.15 -1.52
CA PRO A 81 8.31 15.01 -0.09
C PRO A 81 8.57 13.56 0.39
N THR A 82 8.25 12.53 -0.43
CA THR A 82 8.30 11.11 -0.06
C THR A 82 9.62 10.66 0.57
N PRO A 83 10.82 10.89 -0.03
CA PRO A 83 12.07 10.41 0.56
C PRO A 83 12.35 10.98 1.94
N LYS A 84 12.02 12.26 2.14
CA LYS A 84 12.23 12.92 3.42
C LYS A 84 11.26 12.44 4.49
N ILE A 85 9.99 12.25 4.16
CA ILE A 85 8.99 11.69 5.07
C ILE A 85 9.42 10.29 5.51
N ALA A 86 9.78 9.43 4.57
CA ALA A 86 10.26 8.07 4.86
C ALA A 86 11.51 8.09 5.78
N ALA A 87 12.46 8.98 5.52
CA ALA A 87 13.65 9.13 6.35
C ALA A 87 13.30 9.54 7.79
N GLU A 88 12.38 10.48 7.97
CA GLU A 88 11.94 10.94 9.30
C GLU A 88 11.19 9.84 10.06
N LEU A 89 10.30 9.08 9.41
CA LEU A 89 9.56 7.96 10.01
C LEU A 89 10.50 6.84 10.47
N LEU A 90 11.46 6.46 9.62
CA LEU A 90 12.41 5.39 9.89
C LEU A 90 13.59 5.84 10.75
N GLY A 91 13.75 7.14 11.03
CA GLY A 91 14.92 7.68 11.75
C GLY A 91 16.23 7.47 10.97
N ALA A 92 16.18 7.43 9.64
CA ALA A 92 17.29 7.10 8.77
C ALA A 92 17.92 8.33 8.13
N LYS A 93 19.24 8.30 7.92
CA LYS A 93 19.97 9.35 7.19
C LYS A 93 19.93 9.15 5.66
N LYS A 94 19.69 7.92 5.22
CA LYS A 94 19.64 7.52 3.81
C LYS A 94 18.45 6.57 3.60
N ILE A 95 17.71 6.81 2.54
CA ILE A 95 16.61 5.97 2.09
C ILE A 95 16.97 5.37 0.74
N ASN A 96 16.69 4.10 0.57
CA ASN A 96 16.75 3.42 -0.71
C ASN A 96 15.33 3.15 -1.18
N LEU A 97 15.02 3.47 -2.43
CA LEU A 97 13.79 3.02 -3.06
C LEU A 97 13.91 1.51 -3.33
N VAL A 98 12.92 0.74 -2.93
CA VAL A 98 12.85 -0.68 -3.22
C VAL A 98 12.06 -0.91 -4.50
N MET A 99 10.86 -0.37 -4.57
CA MET A 99 10.00 -0.41 -5.75
C MET A 99 8.92 0.67 -5.66
N ASP A 100 8.25 0.89 -6.76
CA ASP A 100 6.97 1.58 -6.83
C ASP A 100 5.93 0.67 -7.47
N ASN A 101 4.68 0.93 -7.19
CA ASN A 101 3.57 0.38 -7.95
C ASN A 101 2.37 1.36 -8.00
N TRP A 102 1.56 1.21 -9.02
CA TRP A 102 0.31 1.91 -9.14
C TRP A 102 -0.85 0.93 -9.26
N PHE A 103 -1.99 1.37 -8.77
CA PHE A 103 -3.23 0.62 -8.84
C PHE A 103 -4.32 1.47 -9.49
N PHE A 104 -5.14 0.80 -10.28
CA PHE A 104 -6.31 1.40 -10.88
C PHE A 104 -7.50 0.46 -10.76
N ARG A 105 -8.56 0.92 -10.12
CA ARG A 105 -9.83 0.20 -10.01
C ARG A 105 -10.88 0.94 -10.82
N GLU A 106 -11.46 0.25 -11.79
CA GLU A 106 -12.61 0.77 -12.54
C GLU A 106 -13.85 0.84 -11.67
N ALA A 107 -14.73 1.82 -11.93
CA ALA A 107 -16.04 1.90 -11.32
C ALA A 107 -16.78 0.57 -11.46
N GLY A 108 -17.36 0.06 -10.38
CA GLY A 108 -18.02 -1.24 -10.36
C GLY A 108 -17.12 -2.44 -10.05
N SER A 109 -15.80 -2.28 -9.95
CA SER A 109 -14.88 -3.35 -9.59
C SER A 109 -15.16 -3.89 -8.18
N ARG A 110 -15.29 -5.22 -8.05
CA ARG A 110 -15.60 -5.91 -6.79
C ARG A 110 -14.37 -6.52 -6.11
N SER A 111 -13.20 -6.41 -6.71
CA SER A 111 -11.96 -6.93 -6.12
C SER A 111 -11.58 -6.16 -4.87
N SER A 112 -11.22 -6.87 -3.81
CA SER A 112 -10.72 -6.31 -2.56
C SER A 112 -9.44 -7.05 -2.16
N PRO A 113 -8.39 -6.37 -1.70
CA PRO A 113 -7.19 -7.06 -1.27
C PRO A 113 -7.47 -7.87 0.01
N PRO A 114 -7.01 -9.13 0.09
CA PRO A 114 -7.06 -9.90 1.32
C PRO A 114 -6.18 -9.24 2.38
N PHE A 115 -6.38 -9.58 3.67
CA PHE A 115 -5.44 -9.17 4.70
C PHE A 115 -4.09 -9.88 4.50
N HIS A 116 -3.03 -9.08 4.44
CA HIS A 116 -1.65 -9.52 4.25
C HIS A 116 -0.69 -8.49 4.87
N HIS A 117 0.58 -8.82 4.93
CA HIS A 117 1.65 -7.86 5.15
C HIS A 117 2.65 -7.92 3.99
N ASP A 118 3.20 -6.77 3.64
CA ASP A 118 4.03 -6.67 2.43
C ASP A 118 5.39 -7.33 2.58
N ILE A 119 5.92 -7.47 3.78
CA ILE A 119 7.23 -8.11 4.02
C ILE A 119 7.32 -9.54 3.44
N SER A 120 6.18 -10.24 3.29
CA SER A 120 6.13 -11.58 2.72
C SER A 120 6.54 -11.66 1.25
N TYR A 121 6.52 -10.52 0.55
CA TYR A 121 6.85 -10.45 -0.87
C TYR A 121 8.32 -10.12 -1.12
N PHE A 122 9.08 -9.86 -0.06
CA PHE A 122 10.48 -9.43 -0.13
C PHE A 122 11.39 -10.35 0.68
N ASP A 123 12.60 -10.54 0.19
CA ASP A 123 13.66 -11.23 0.92
C ASP A 123 14.75 -10.23 1.32
N PHE A 124 14.44 -9.44 2.35
CA PHE A 124 15.40 -8.52 2.95
C PHE A 124 15.22 -8.43 4.47
N GLU A 125 16.21 -7.87 5.14
CA GLU A 125 16.19 -7.54 6.56
C GLU A 125 16.35 -6.03 6.74
N GLY A 126 15.74 -5.48 7.79
CA GLY A 126 15.82 -4.07 8.10
C GLY A 126 14.47 -3.40 8.25
N SER A 127 14.49 -2.06 8.26
CA SER A 127 13.29 -1.24 8.39
C SER A 127 12.87 -0.71 7.02
N MET A 128 11.58 -0.82 6.73
CA MET A 128 10.97 -0.29 5.51
C MET A 128 9.58 0.26 5.83
N CYS A 129 9.25 1.37 5.22
CA CYS A 129 7.89 1.90 5.21
C CYS A 129 7.35 1.92 3.78
N VAL A 130 6.05 1.83 3.69
CA VAL A 130 5.31 1.88 2.43
C VAL A 130 4.47 3.15 2.42
N LEU A 131 4.53 3.89 1.31
CA LEU A 131 3.61 4.99 1.02
C LEU A 131 2.34 4.42 0.39
N TRP A 132 1.18 4.88 0.84
CA TRP A 132 -0.11 4.64 0.21
C TRP A 132 -0.78 5.98 -0.03
N ILE A 133 -0.87 6.43 -1.28
CA ILE A 133 -1.44 7.72 -1.66
C ILE A 133 -2.60 7.53 -2.64
N PRO A 134 -3.85 7.87 -2.23
CA PRO A 134 -4.98 7.92 -3.16
C PRO A 134 -4.89 9.19 -4.00
N LEU A 135 -5.28 9.10 -5.25
CA LEU A 135 -5.28 10.26 -6.15
C LEU A 135 -6.66 10.94 -6.23
N GLU A 136 -7.66 10.38 -5.58
CA GLU A 136 -9.00 10.92 -5.33
C GLU A 136 -9.28 10.93 -3.82
N SER A 137 -10.22 11.79 -3.37
CA SER A 137 -10.73 11.70 -1.99
C SER A 137 -11.46 10.38 -1.79
N ILE A 138 -11.17 9.70 -0.69
CA ILE A 138 -11.68 8.37 -0.33
C ILE A 138 -12.30 8.43 1.05
N LYS A 139 -13.50 7.86 1.22
CA LYS A 139 -14.08 7.61 2.53
C LYS A 139 -13.44 6.38 3.17
N LYS A 140 -13.33 6.36 4.49
CA LYS A 140 -12.70 5.25 5.23
C LYS A 140 -13.32 3.88 4.89
N GLU A 141 -14.63 3.84 4.62
CA GLU A 141 -15.35 2.63 4.26
C GLU A 141 -14.92 2.06 2.90
N ASP A 142 -14.45 2.93 2.00
CA ASP A 142 -14.05 2.62 0.62
C ASP A 142 -12.55 2.30 0.51
N GLY A 143 -11.80 2.58 1.57
CA GLY A 143 -10.36 2.35 1.66
C GLY A 143 -10.00 0.95 2.18
N ILE A 144 -8.70 0.76 2.42
CA ILE A 144 -8.19 -0.40 3.14
C ILE A 144 -8.09 -0.08 4.64
N ALA A 145 -7.91 -1.11 5.46
CA ALA A 145 -7.71 -1.00 6.89
C ALA A 145 -6.37 -1.61 7.29
N TRP A 146 -5.74 -1.04 8.29
CA TRP A 146 -4.52 -1.56 8.90
C TRP A 146 -4.84 -2.10 10.30
N VAL A 147 -4.34 -3.28 10.63
CA VAL A 147 -4.46 -3.86 11.97
C VAL A 147 -3.46 -3.17 12.88
N LYS A 148 -3.95 -2.36 13.81
CA LYS A 148 -3.13 -1.55 14.71
C LYS A 148 -2.14 -2.41 15.49
N GLY A 149 -0.87 -2.01 15.47
CA GLY A 149 0.19 -2.68 16.22
C GLY A 149 0.64 -4.03 15.67
N SER A 150 0.06 -4.53 14.57
CA SER A 150 0.38 -5.87 14.04
C SER A 150 1.84 -6.02 13.58
N HIS A 151 2.52 -4.93 13.22
CA HIS A 151 3.95 -4.91 12.90
C HIS A 151 4.84 -5.31 14.08
N LEU A 152 4.34 -5.18 15.32
CA LEU A 152 5.04 -5.54 16.57
C LEU A 152 4.82 -6.99 16.99
N TRP A 153 4.02 -7.77 16.27
CA TRP A 153 3.74 -9.16 16.63
C TRP A 153 4.94 -10.09 16.45
N ASN A 154 5.98 -9.63 15.77
CA ASN A 154 7.18 -10.42 15.46
C ASN A 154 6.87 -11.75 14.75
N LYS A 155 5.91 -11.71 13.85
CA LYS A 155 5.44 -12.84 13.05
C LYS A 155 5.62 -12.58 11.57
N LEU A 156 5.93 -13.63 10.82
CA LEU A 156 5.91 -13.64 9.37
C LEU A 156 4.74 -14.50 8.89
N PHE A 157 3.96 -13.96 7.99
CA PHE A 157 2.83 -14.67 7.39
C PHE A 157 3.15 -15.05 5.96
N LEU A 158 2.60 -16.17 5.51
CA LEU A 158 2.74 -16.61 4.14
C LEU A 158 2.15 -15.60 3.17
N ARG A 159 2.79 -15.49 2.01
CA ARG A 159 2.33 -14.62 0.93
C ARG A 159 0.95 -15.06 0.42
N THR A 160 0.04 -14.11 0.26
CA THR A 160 -1.30 -14.32 -0.28
C THR A 160 -1.39 -13.76 -1.70
N ARG A 161 -1.85 -14.56 -2.65
CA ARG A 161 -2.09 -14.12 -4.04
C ARG A 161 -3.48 -13.52 -4.17
N PHE A 162 -3.57 -12.35 -4.79
CA PHE A 162 -4.83 -11.61 -4.94
C PHE A 162 -5.72 -12.17 -6.04
N ASN A 163 -5.11 -12.70 -7.11
CA ASN A 163 -5.81 -13.12 -8.32
C ASN A 163 -6.35 -14.57 -8.30
N ASP A 164 -5.89 -15.40 -7.36
CA ASP A 164 -6.24 -16.83 -7.28
C ASP A 164 -7.21 -17.17 -6.15
N GLY A 165 -8.17 -16.28 -5.87
CA GLY A 165 -9.11 -16.48 -4.79
C GLY A 165 -8.46 -16.40 -3.42
N HIS A 166 -7.46 -15.53 -3.29
CA HIS A 166 -6.68 -15.31 -2.06
C HIS A 166 -5.87 -16.55 -1.63
N ARG A 167 -5.40 -17.32 -2.61
CA ARG A 167 -4.59 -18.50 -2.34
C ARG A 167 -3.29 -18.11 -1.62
N VAL A 168 -2.99 -18.83 -0.57
CA VAL A 168 -1.72 -18.72 0.15
C VAL A 168 -0.64 -19.51 -0.58
N ASP A 169 0.57 -18.96 -0.70
CA ASP A 169 1.72 -19.64 -1.27
C ASP A 169 2.43 -20.49 -0.21
N GLY A 170 2.30 -21.81 -0.36
CA GLY A 170 2.97 -22.78 0.50
C GLY A 170 2.19 -23.17 1.76
N GLU A 171 2.88 -23.80 2.70
CA GLU A 171 2.35 -24.26 3.98
C GLU A 171 3.10 -23.57 5.12
N ALA A 172 2.42 -23.39 6.24
CA ALA A 172 3.05 -22.85 7.45
C ALA A 172 4.23 -23.73 7.87
N GLY A 173 5.36 -23.11 8.20
CA GLY A 173 6.56 -23.83 8.53
C GLY A 173 7.81 -22.96 8.51
N ILE A 174 8.98 -23.62 8.47
CA ILE A 174 10.27 -22.93 8.41
C ILE A 174 10.78 -22.94 6.97
N VAL A 175 11.02 -21.74 6.42
CA VAL A 175 11.60 -21.53 5.09
C VAL A 175 12.84 -20.66 5.26
N ASN A 176 14.00 -21.15 4.80
CA ASN A 176 15.28 -20.44 4.93
C ASN A 176 15.58 -19.94 6.37
N GLY A 177 15.26 -20.76 7.38
CA GLY A 177 15.46 -20.44 8.79
C GLY A 177 14.43 -19.45 9.39
N LYS A 178 13.47 -18.97 8.62
CA LYS A 178 12.39 -18.08 9.08
C LYS A 178 11.10 -18.89 9.25
N LYS A 179 10.40 -18.70 10.37
CA LYS A 179 9.09 -19.33 10.62
C LYS A 179 8.00 -18.49 9.99
N TYR A 180 7.21 -19.12 9.12
CA TYR A 180 6.02 -18.53 8.51
C TYR A 180 4.75 -19.16 9.06
N GLU A 181 3.74 -18.33 9.32
CA GLU A 181 2.43 -18.73 9.79
C GLU A 181 1.36 -18.35 8.73
N LEU A 182 0.18 -18.93 8.85
CA LEU A 182 -0.96 -18.46 8.08
C LEU A 182 -1.40 -17.10 8.61
N THR A 183 -1.80 -16.20 7.72
CA THR A 183 -2.44 -14.95 8.13
C THR A 183 -3.70 -15.28 8.95
N PRO A 184 -3.89 -14.65 10.12
CA PRO A 184 -5.11 -14.85 10.90
C PRO A 184 -6.37 -14.55 10.07
N SER A 185 -7.48 -15.22 10.40
CA SER A 185 -8.80 -14.97 9.78
C SER A 185 -9.37 -13.63 10.26
N ILE A 186 -8.74 -12.52 9.87
CA ILE A 186 -9.07 -11.16 10.34
C ILE A 186 -10.55 -10.84 10.11
N LEU A 187 -11.10 -11.18 8.93
CA LEU A 187 -12.49 -10.84 8.58
C LEU A 187 -13.52 -11.63 9.39
N GLU A 188 -13.17 -12.83 9.83
CA GLU A 188 -14.03 -13.69 10.63
C GLU A 188 -14.02 -13.30 12.11
N ASN A 189 -12.93 -12.70 12.58
CA ASN A 189 -12.67 -12.34 13.97
C ASN A 189 -12.42 -10.84 14.14
N LYS A 190 -13.22 -10.00 13.47
CA LYS A 190 -13.00 -8.54 13.43
C LYS A 190 -12.98 -7.89 14.81
N ASP A 191 -13.77 -8.39 15.73
CA ASP A 191 -13.90 -7.85 17.08
C ASP A 191 -12.64 -8.06 17.94
N ASP A 192 -11.73 -8.95 17.52
CA ASP A 192 -10.47 -9.21 18.21
C ASP A 192 -9.39 -8.19 17.85
N TYR A 193 -9.64 -7.29 16.88
CA TYR A 193 -8.65 -6.38 16.33
C TYR A 193 -9.11 -4.94 16.37
N GLU A 194 -8.16 -4.03 16.66
CA GLU A 194 -8.34 -2.60 16.47
C GLU A 194 -7.84 -2.22 15.06
N PHE A 195 -8.69 -1.52 14.28
CA PHE A 195 -8.38 -1.12 12.93
C PHE A 195 -8.12 0.37 12.82
N LEU A 196 -7.14 0.72 12.01
CA LEU A 196 -6.87 2.08 11.59
C LEU A 196 -7.45 2.30 10.20
N GLN A 197 -8.33 3.29 10.07
CA GLN A 197 -8.94 3.73 8.82
C GLN A 197 -9.20 5.24 8.88
N TRP A 198 -9.09 5.91 7.76
CA TRP A 198 -9.25 7.35 7.68
C TRP A 198 -10.02 7.79 6.43
N ASP A 199 -10.80 8.86 6.56
CA ASP A 199 -11.19 9.67 5.41
C ASP A 199 -9.96 10.39 4.89
N LEU A 200 -9.75 10.36 3.59
CA LEU A 200 -8.60 10.98 2.92
C LEU A 200 -9.08 12.00 1.90
N GLU A 201 -8.47 13.17 1.94
CA GLU A 201 -8.60 14.19 0.92
C GLU A 201 -7.43 14.12 -0.05
N VAL A 202 -7.58 14.73 -1.23
CA VAL A 202 -6.52 14.80 -2.23
C VAL A 202 -5.28 15.48 -1.63
N GLY A 203 -4.13 14.80 -1.70
CA GLY A 203 -2.88 15.25 -1.10
C GLY A 203 -2.56 14.68 0.27
N ASP A 204 -3.51 13.98 0.90
CA ASP A 204 -3.27 13.15 2.08
C ASP A 204 -2.62 11.83 1.68
N CYS A 205 -1.90 11.23 2.60
CA CYS A 205 -1.30 9.89 2.38
C CYS A 205 -1.22 9.12 3.69
N ILE A 206 -1.05 7.82 3.56
CA ILE A 206 -0.76 6.93 4.68
C ILE A 206 0.65 6.37 4.49
N TYR A 207 1.43 6.36 5.56
CA TYR A 207 2.65 5.56 5.64
C TYR A 207 2.46 4.45 6.65
N PHE A 208 2.92 3.25 6.31
CA PHE A 208 2.84 2.12 7.21
C PHE A 208 4.14 1.29 7.20
N ASP A 209 4.41 0.61 8.31
CA ASP A 209 5.50 -0.36 8.39
C ASP A 209 5.17 -1.57 7.50
N ILE A 210 6.14 -2.03 6.75
CA ILE A 210 5.98 -3.15 5.80
C ILE A 210 5.43 -4.44 6.46
N ARG A 211 5.53 -4.56 7.78
CA ARG A 211 5.02 -5.69 8.57
C ARG A 211 3.59 -5.50 9.03
N THR A 212 3.00 -4.33 8.83
CA THR A 212 1.62 -4.07 9.26
C THR A 212 0.63 -4.84 8.40
N LEU A 213 -0.18 -5.69 9.04
CA LEU A 213 -1.28 -6.37 8.36
C LEU A 213 -2.30 -5.36 7.87
N HIS A 214 -2.67 -5.46 6.60
CA HIS A 214 -3.64 -4.57 5.99
C HIS A 214 -4.45 -5.29 4.90
N GLY A 215 -5.63 -4.76 4.62
CA GLY A 215 -6.53 -5.35 3.62
C GLY A 215 -7.88 -4.65 3.57
N GLY A 216 -8.80 -5.17 2.79
CA GLY A 216 -10.16 -4.65 2.69
C GLY A 216 -11.05 -5.21 3.80
N LEU A 217 -11.60 -4.35 4.65
CA LEU A 217 -12.61 -4.76 5.64
C LEU A 217 -13.97 -5.02 5.00
N ASN A 218 -14.27 -4.33 3.93
CA ASN A 218 -15.54 -4.39 3.23
C ASN A 218 -15.32 -4.67 1.75
N THR A 219 -16.23 -5.40 1.15
CA THR A 219 -16.30 -5.52 -0.31
C THR A 219 -17.01 -4.29 -0.84
N VAL A 220 -16.27 -3.21 -1.05
CA VAL A 220 -16.81 -1.97 -1.59
C VAL A 220 -16.63 -1.93 -3.09
N THR A 221 -17.74 -1.66 -3.78
CA THR A 221 -17.74 -1.41 -5.22
C THR A 221 -17.59 0.08 -5.46
N PRO A 222 -16.47 0.57 -6.00
CA PRO A 222 -16.28 1.99 -6.24
C PRO A 222 -17.31 2.51 -7.25
N LYS A 223 -17.90 3.68 -6.97
CA LYS A 223 -18.88 4.33 -7.86
C LYS A 223 -18.21 5.11 -9.00
N LYS A 224 -16.93 5.36 -8.89
CA LYS A 224 -16.07 6.03 -9.88
C LYS A 224 -14.72 5.32 -9.94
N ASP A 225 -13.95 5.61 -10.97
CA ASP A 225 -12.58 5.13 -11.08
C ASP A 225 -11.73 5.63 -9.92
N VAL A 226 -10.90 4.76 -9.38
CA VAL A 226 -10.01 5.06 -8.24
C VAL A 226 -8.58 4.73 -8.62
N HIS A 227 -7.70 5.70 -8.45
CA HIS A 227 -6.26 5.57 -8.67
C HIS A 227 -5.51 5.63 -7.35
N ARG A 228 -4.44 4.86 -7.26
CA ARG A 228 -3.56 4.83 -6.10
C ARG A 228 -2.12 4.64 -6.56
N TYR A 229 -1.19 5.28 -5.86
CA TYR A 229 0.24 5.06 -6.00
C TYR A 229 0.84 4.61 -4.67
N THR A 230 1.81 3.71 -4.77
CA THR A 230 2.45 3.11 -3.59
C THR A 230 3.95 3.08 -3.80
#